data_c0716e22b7b7ecd7741308d2445230d8
#
_entry.id   c0716e22b7b7ecd7741308d2445230d8
#
_cell.length_a   1.000
_cell.length_b   1.000
_cell.length_c   1.000
_cell.angle_alpha   90.00
_cell.angle_beta   90.00
_cell.angle_gamma   90.00
#
_symmetry.space_group_name_H-M   'P 1'
#
loop_
_entity.id
_entity.type
_entity.pdbx_description
1 polymer ?
#
loop_
_entity_poly.entity_id
_entity_poly.type
_entity_poly.pdbx_seq_one_letter_code
_entity_poly.pdbx_strand_id
1 'polypeptide(L)'
;MLALLTDDAWLTMPPLPYEYQGLEAIGHFLRTVALRDGRRFRLVPTHANGQPAYGVYLVDPRTPIAHAHGLLVLTLSGHRVSALTRFVDNGLLPRFGLPRSLRATGA
;
A
#
# COMPACT_ATOMS: atom_id res chain seq x y z
N MET A 1 -7.53 3.34 9.36
CA MET A 1 -6.22 2.69 9.10
C MET A 1 -5.14 3.08 10.11
N LEU A 2 -4.95 4.37 10.38
CA LEU A 2 -3.90 4.81 11.32
C LEU A 2 -4.07 4.24 12.72
N ALA A 3 -5.30 3.93 13.14
CA ALA A 3 -5.57 3.37 14.46
C ALA A 3 -4.95 1.97 14.66
N LEU A 4 -4.61 1.27 13.57
CA LEU A 4 -3.99 -0.05 13.63
C LEU A 4 -2.46 0.03 13.76
N LEU A 5 -1.88 1.20 13.55
CA LEU A 5 -0.44 1.38 13.60
C LEU A 5 0.04 1.62 15.04
N THR A 6 1.27 1.17 15.33
CA THR A 6 1.92 1.57 16.59
C THR A 6 2.31 3.04 16.50
N ASP A 7 2.51 3.68 17.67
CA ASP A 7 2.83 5.11 17.70
C ASP A 7 4.14 5.46 16.99
N ASP A 8 5.08 4.51 16.97
CA ASP A 8 6.39 4.66 16.35
C ASP A 8 6.51 3.89 15.03
N ALA A 9 5.37 3.59 14.37
CA ALA A 9 5.37 2.82 13.15
C ALA A 9 6.21 3.46 12.05
N TRP A 10 6.80 2.62 11.21
CA TRP A 10 7.60 3.05 10.07
C TRP A 10 6.84 2.85 8.77
N LEU A 11 7.06 3.76 7.83
CA LEU A 11 6.67 3.59 6.44
C LEU A 11 7.92 3.74 5.58
N THR A 12 8.26 2.72 4.83
CA THR A 12 9.40 2.74 3.90
C THR A 12 8.94 2.40 2.50
N MET A 13 9.67 2.88 1.48
CA MET A 13 9.29 2.71 0.09
C MET A 13 10.48 2.30 -0.78
N PRO A 14 11.02 1.08 -0.60
CA PRO A 14 12.12 0.61 -1.43
C PRO A 14 11.71 0.53 -2.92
N PRO A 15 12.64 0.76 -3.83
CA PRO A 15 14.03 1.12 -3.64
C PRO A 15 14.27 2.61 -3.36
N LEU A 16 13.22 3.39 -3.23
CA LEU A 16 13.33 4.83 -2.95
C LEU A 16 13.78 5.04 -1.50
N PRO A 17 14.58 6.07 -1.24
CA PRO A 17 15.12 6.31 0.10
C PRO A 17 14.15 7.03 1.05
N TYR A 18 12.86 6.93 0.83
CA TYR A 18 11.87 7.60 1.64
C TYR A 18 11.51 6.75 2.85
N GLU A 19 11.61 7.36 4.04
CA GLU A 19 11.24 6.74 5.28
C GLU A 19 10.47 7.74 6.14
N TYR A 20 9.37 7.28 6.73
CA TYR A 20 8.54 8.10 7.60
C TYR A 20 8.31 7.33 8.89
N GLN A 21 8.52 7.99 10.03
CA GLN A 21 8.30 7.37 11.33
C GLN A 21 7.26 8.14 12.12
N GLY A 22 6.33 7.40 12.74
CA GLY A 22 5.30 7.93 13.60
C GLY A 22 4.01 8.23 12.86
N LEU A 23 2.92 8.26 13.62
CA LEU A 23 1.57 8.43 13.07
C LEU A 23 1.41 9.76 12.35
N GLU A 24 2.01 10.83 12.91
CA GLU A 24 1.89 12.15 12.32
C GLU A 24 2.55 12.23 10.96
N ALA A 25 3.79 11.74 10.86
CA ALA A 25 4.53 11.75 9.59
C ALA A 25 3.85 10.87 8.54
N ILE A 26 3.41 9.67 8.92
CA ILE A 26 2.73 8.75 8.01
C ILE A 26 1.41 9.35 7.56
N GLY A 27 0.63 9.92 8.48
CA GLY A 27 -0.65 10.54 8.15
C GLY A 27 -0.48 11.72 7.21
N HIS A 28 0.54 12.55 7.44
CA HIS A 28 0.84 13.68 6.56
C HIS A 28 1.18 13.19 5.15
N PHE A 29 2.03 12.17 5.03
CA PHE A 29 2.38 11.58 3.74
C PHE A 29 1.14 11.06 3.01
N LEU A 30 0.27 10.32 3.72
CA LEU A 30 -0.93 9.77 3.11
C LEU A 30 -1.86 10.86 2.58
N ARG A 31 -2.03 11.95 3.34
CA ARG A 31 -2.92 13.04 2.95
C ARG A 31 -2.37 13.88 1.80
N THR A 32 -1.05 14.16 1.82
CA THR A 32 -0.48 15.14 0.89
C THR A 32 0.13 14.53 -0.34
N VAL A 33 0.57 13.26 -0.28
CA VAL A 33 1.25 12.61 -1.41
C VAL A 33 0.43 11.45 -1.95
N ALA A 34 0.10 10.48 -1.10
CA ALA A 34 -0.52 9.24 -1.58
C ALA A 34 -1.94 9.44 -2.07
N LEU A 35 -2.73 10.25 -1.36
CA LEU A 35 -4.15 10.46 -1.68
C LEU A 35 -4.44 11.83 -2.30
N ARG A 36 -3.40 12.47 -2.83
CA ARG A 36 -3.56 13.77 -3.49
C ARG A 36 -4.51 13.67 -4.68
N ASP A 37 -5.16 14.79 -5.01
CA ASP A 37 -6.04 14.91 -6.18
C ASP A 37 -7.17 13.89 -6.20
N GLY A 38 -7.62 13.45 -5.02
CA GLY A 38 -8.71 12.49 -4.92
C GLY A 38 -8.38 11.09 -5.40
N ARG A 39 -7.11 10.73 -5.44
CA ARG A 39 -6.67 9.40 -5.87
C ARG A 39 -7.31 8.32 -5.02
N ARG A 40 -7.73 7.25 -5.69
CA ARG A 40 -8.33 6.09 -5.05
C ARG A 40 -7.50 4.85 -5.32
N PHE A 41 -7.41 3.98 -4.31
CA PHE A 41 -6.68 2.73 -4.42
C PHE A 41 -7.57 1.54 -4.08
N ARG A 42 -7.28 0.42 -4.72
CA ARG A 42 -7.84 -0.87 -4.32
C ARG A 42 -6.73 -1.75 -3.79
N LEU A 43 -7.02 -2.46 -2.71
CA LEU A 43 -6.06 -3.37 -2.09
C LEU A 43 -6.57 -4.79 -2.23
N VAL A 44 -5.71 -5.67 -2.75
CA VAL A 44 -6.03 -7.09 -2.91
C VAL A 44 -5.12 -7.89 -1.98
N PRO A 45 -5.68 -8.66 -1.03
CA PRO A 45 -4.85 -9.34 -0.04
C PRO A 45 -4.02 -10.46 -0.65
N THR A 46 -2.80 -10.61 -0.12
CA THR A 46 -1.88 -11.69 -0.43
C THR A 46 -0.96 -11.89 0.78
N HIS A 47 0.12 -12.63 0.61
CA HIS A 47 1.12 -12.82 1.66
C HIS A 47 2.52 -12.71 1.07
N ALA A 48 3.44 -12.17 1.85
CA ALA A 48 4.84 -12.06 1.49
C ALA A 48 5.68 -12.54 2.66
N ASN A 49 6.37 -13.67 2.51
CA ASN A 49 7.23 -14.25 3.56
C ASN A 49 6.48 -14.45 4.88
N GLY A 50 5.24 -14.93 4.81
CA GLY A 50 4.44 -15.16 6.01
C GLY A 50 3.81 -13.92 6.62
N GLN A 51 4.01 -12.74 6.01
CA GLN A 51 3.42 -11.49 6.48
C GLN A 51 2.20 -11.13 5.65
N PRO A 52 1.18 -10.47 6.24
CA PRO A 52 0.08 -9.93 5.46
C PRO A 52 0.59 -8.91 4.45
N ALA A 53 0.08 -8.98 3.24
CA ALA A 53 0.46 -8.07 2.19
C ALA A 53 -0.73 -7.75 1.31
N TYR A 54 -0.63 -6.68 0.51
CA TYR A 54 -1.67 -6.27 -0.41
C TYR A 54 -1.07 -5.83 -1.73
N GLY A 55 -1.64 -6.32 -2.81
CA GLY A 55 -1.43 -5.70 -4.11
C GLY A 55 -2.13 -4.35 -4.11
N VAL A 56 -1.44 -3.30 -4.50
CA VAL A 56 -1.98 -1.95 -4.52
C VAL A 56 -2.29 -1.56 -5.95
N TYR A 57 -3.52 -1.12 -6.19
CA TYR A 57 -3.98 -0.74 -7.52
C TYR A 57 -4.53 0.68 -7.47
N LEU A 58 -4.08 1.51 -8.39
CA LEU A 58 -4.56 2.88 -8.52
C LEU A 58 -5.76 2.91 -9.47
N VAL A 59 -6.88 3.41 -8.98
CA VAL A 59 -8.11 3.53 -9.79
C VAL A 59 -7.94 4.64 -10.80
N ASP A 60 -8.18 4.33 -12.07
CA ASP A 60 -8.19 5.32 -13.14
C ASP A 60 -9.54 6.05 -13.11
N PRO A 61 -9.56 7.38 -12.97
CA PRO A 61 -10.83 8.12 -12.94
C PRO A 61 -11.57 8.13 -14.28
N ARG A 62 -10.91 7.74 -15.36
CA ARG A 62 -11.49 7.80 -16.72
C ARG A 62 -12.03 6.46 -17.18
N THR A 63 -11.66 5.37 -16.56
CA THR A 63 -12.03 4.02 -16.99
C THR A 63 -12.42 3.17 -15.79
N PRO A 64 -13.15 2.07 -15.99
CA PRO A 64 -13.48 1.17 -14.89
C PRO A 64 -12.32 0.21 -14.58
N ILE A 65 -11.09 0.67 -14.68
CA ILE A 65 -9.90 -0.15 -14.49
C ILE A 65 -9.02 0.46 -13.40
N ALA A 66 -8.49 -0.40 -12.55
CA ALA A 66 -7.44 -0.04 -11.59
C ALA A 66 -6.15 -0.72 -12.04
N HIS A 67 -5.08 0.05 -12.12
CA HIS A 67 -3.79 -0.42 -12.59
C HIS A 67 -2.84 -0.72 -11.44
N ALA A 68 -1.99 -1.73 -11.61
CA ALA A 68 -1.00 -2.11 -10.62
C ALA A 68 -0.13 -0.90 -10.24
N HIS A 69 0.04 -0.71 -8.93
CA HIS A 69 0.78 0.43 -8.38
C HIS A 69 1.76 0.00 -7.28
N GLY A 70 2.03 -1.30 -7.18
CA GLY A 70 3.01 -1.86 -6.26
C GLY A 70 2.42 -2.76 -5.19
N LEU A 71 3.23 -3.06 -4.20
CA LEU A 71 2.91 -4.01 -3.13
C LEU A 71 3.08 -3.32 -1.77
N LEU A 72 2.18 -3.62 -0.85
CA LEU A 72 2.25 -3.15 0.53
C LEU A 72 2.39 -4.35 1.45
N VAL A 73 3.45 -4.39 2.25
CA VAL A 73 3.69 -5.45 3.23
C VAL A 73 3.55 -4.89 4.63
N LEU A 74 2.82 -5.59 5.48
CA LEU A 74 2.61 -5.19 6.86
C LEU A 74 3.51 -6.00 7.79
N THR A 75 4.23 -5.31 8.67
CA THR A 75 4.96 -5.96 9.76
C THR A 75 4.15 -5.78 11.03
N LEU A 76 3.81 -6.90 11.67
CA LEU A 76 2.96 -6.88 12.85
C LEU A 76 3.77 -6.91 14.13
N SER A 77 3.26 -6.20 15.14
CA SER A 77 3.74 -6.27 16.52
C SER A 77 2.50 -6.50 17.38
N GLY A 78 2.26 -7.77 17.77
CA GLY A 78 1.02 -8.14 18.41
C GLY A 78 -0.18 -7.94 17.48
N HIS A 79 -1.14 -7.13 17.91
CA HIS A 79 -2.34 -6.84 17.13
C HIS A 79 -2.20 -5.58 16.27
N ARG A 80 -1.05 -4.93 16.33
CA ARG A 80 -0.84 -3.67 15.63
C ARG A 80 0.22 -3.80 14.55
N VAL A 81 0.18 -2.87 13.61
CA VAL A 81 1.15 -2.78 12.53
C VAL A 81 2.29 -1.88 12.97
N SER A 82 3.51 -2.43 13.03
CA SER A 82 4.69 -1.67 13.44
C SER A 82 5.45 -1.09 12.26
N ALA A 83 5.23 -1.61 11.05
CA ALA A 83 5.87 -1.08 9.84
C ALA A 83 5.02 -1.37 8.62
N LEU A 84 5.07 -0.44 7.68
CA LEU A 84 4.50 -0.56 6.35
C LEU A 84 5.65 -0.47 5.35
N THR A 85 5.79 -1.50 4.50
CA THR A 85 6.80 -1.50 3.45
C THR A 85 6.10 -1.43 2.11
N ARG A 86 6.26 -0.31 1.42
CA ARG A 86 5.59 -0.02 0.16
C ARG A 86 6.57 -0.21 -0.98
N PHE A 87 6.47 -1.32 -1.68
CA PHE A 87 7.28 -1.56 -2.87
C PHE A 87 6.58 -0.91 -4.06
N VAL A 88 7.30 -0.02 -4.74
CA VAL A 88 6.72 0.74 -5.86
C VAL A 88 6.93 0.05 -7.20
N ASP A 89 7.59 -1.09 -7.23
CA ASP A 89 7.84 -1.86 -8.45
C ASP A 89 6.58 -2.64 -8.85
N ASN A 90 5.99 -2.26 -9.97
CA ASN A 90 4.78 -2.91 -10.48
C ASN A 90 5.05 -4.34 -10.98
N GLY A 91 6.28 -4.69 -11.29
CA GLY A 91 6.65 -6.02 -11.74
C GLY A 91 6.58 -7.09 -10.66
N LEU A 92 6.40 -6.68 -9.39
CA LEU A 92 6.30 -7.64 -8.29
C LEU A 92 4.96 -8.37 -8.25
N LEU A 93 3.87 -7.74 -8.68
CA LEU A 93 2.54 -8.29 -8.48
C LEU A 93 2.35 -9.68 -9.13
N PRO A 94 2.80 -9.93 -10.36
CA PRO A 94 2.65 -11.26 -10.94
C PRO A 94 3.35 -12.37 -10.15
N ARG A 95 4.42 -12.04 -9.43
CA ARG A 95 5.14 -13.01 -8.61
C ARG A 95 4.32 -13.49 -7.41
N PHE A 96 3.31 -12.72 -7.03
CA PHE A 96 2.40 -13.05 -5.94
C PHE A 96 1.05 -13.55 -6.45
N GLY A 97 0.97 -13.87 -7.73
CA GLY A 97 -0.27 -14.34 -8.35
C GLY A 97 -1.31 -13.26 -8.55
N LEU A 98 -0.91 -12.01 -8.56
CA LEU A 98 -1.81 -10.88 -8.70
C LEU A 98 -1.77 -10.32 -10.12
N PRO A 99 -2.93 -9.90 -10.67
CA PRO A 99 -2.97 -9.34 -12.01
C PRO A 99 -2.38 -7.94 -12.08
N ARG A 100 -2.08 -7.49 -13.29
CA ARG A 100 -1.56 -6.13 -13.53
C ARG A 100 -2.65 -5.07 -13.51
N SER A 101 -3.89 -5.48 -13.67
CA SER A 101 -5.03 -4.56 -13.61
C SER A 101 -6.25 -5.28 -13.07
N LEU A 102 -7.17 -4.50 -12.52
CA LEU A 102 -8.44 -4.98 -11.97
C LEU A 102 -9.57 -4.14 -12.51
N ARG A 103 -10.79 -4.69 -12.48
CA ARG A 103 -11.97 -3.84 -12.60
C ARG A 103 -12.11 -3.01 -11.34
N ALA A 104 -12.22 -1.70 -11.53
CA ALA A 104 -12.38 -0.78 -10.40
C ALA A 104 -13.80 -0.74 -9.88
N THR A 105 -14.77 -1.24 -10.64
CA THR A 105 -16.18 -1.22 -10.30
C THR A 105 -16.72 -2.62 -10.10
N GLY A 106 -17.81 -2.73 -9.36
CA GLY A 106 -18.52 -3.98 -9.19
C GLY A 106 -17.85 -4.97 -8.26
N ALA A 107 -16.96 -4.52 -7.45
CA ALA A 107 -16.28 -5.40 -6.50
C ALA A 107 -17.07 -5.54 -5.22
#